data_24d25675c824e817ceb55288a51b9a29
#
_entry.id   24d25675c824e817ceb55288a51b9a29
#
_cell.length_a   1.000
_cell.length_b   1.000
_cell.length_c   1.000
_cell.angle_alpha   90.00
_cell.angle_beta   90.00
_cell.angle_gamma   90.00
#
_symmetry.space_group_name_H-M   'P 1'
#
loop_
_entity.id
_entity.type
_entity.pdbx_description
1 polymer ?
#
loop_
_entity_poly.entity_id
_entity_poly.type
_entity_poly.pdbx_seq_one_letter_code
_entity_poly.pdbx_strand_id
1 'polypeptide(L)'
;DGYSGNPLVNAMCVGIAPVGSLVGATTGGPGAVFMVVGADTGKDGLHGATFASVELNEASEERRPAVQVGNPFLEKLLMEACVQLVQEHSDWIEGLQDCGAAGLTSACVESAARGGTGLRLDTDAVPRREAGMTPYDVMLSESQERMVALVKPGHEEDVRKLFERWELTTAIIGEATADGLTRIIGDGEEVAAIDVDLLTGPPSYEGEAWQDEADAALARFDPSTVPDVADANAALLRLLAAPNIADKSWVTQQYDQQVLTNTVVVPGSDAGVLRIKGTQRAIALCTDGNGRAVRLNPHAGAARAVAEAARNVACTGARPLAVTDCLNFGNPE
;
A
#
# COMPACT_ATOMS: atom_id res chain seq x y z
N ASP A 1 -7.76 -5.96 -21.06
CA ASP A 1 -7.62 -5.07 -22.22
C ASP A 1 -7.28 -3.62 -21.84
N GLY A 2 -7.85 -3.03 -20.78
CA GLY A 2 -7.51 -1.67 -20.33
C GLY A 2 -6.14 -1.52 -19.70
N TYR A 3 -5.54 -2.64 -19.31
CA TYR A 3 -4.23 -2.68 -18.63
C TYR A 3 -3.21 -3.55 -19.39
N SER A 4 -3.38 -3.68 -20.71
CA SER A 4 -2.51 -4.56 -21.52
C SER A 4 -1.05 -4.09 -21.57
N GLY A 5 -0.82 -2.78 -21.56
CA GLY A 5 0.53 -2.19 -21.58
C GLY A 5 1.21 -2.17 -20.20
N ASN A 6 0.42 -2.23 -19.13
CA ASN A 6 0.92 -2.29 -17.75
C ASN A 6 -0.05 -3.13 -16.91
N PRO A 7 0.17 -4.45 -16.80
CA PRO A 7 -0.70 -5.34 -16.06
C PRO A 7 -0.81 -4.94 -14.58
N LEU A 8 -2.04 -4.87 -14.10
CA LEU A 8 -2.35 -4.47 -12.74
C LEU A 8 -2.58 -5.70 -11.85
N VAL A 9 -1.89 -5.75 -10.72
CA VAL A 9 -2.10 -6.75 -9.67
C VAL A 9 -2.48 -6.02 -8.38
N ASN A 10 -3.65 -6.31 -7.86
CA ASN A 10 -4.11 -5.80 -6.56
C ASN A 10 -3.90 -6.84 -5.48
N ALA A 11 -3.33 -6.42 -4.37
CA ALA A 11 -3.19 -7.22 -3.16
C ALA A 11 -3.90 -6.54 -1.99
N MET A 12 -4.53 -7.36 -1.15
CA MET A 12 -5.19 -6.89 0.07
C MET A 12 -4.63 -7.66 1.27
N CYS A 13 -4.22 -6.92 2.30
CA CYS A 13 -3.86 -7.47 3.60
C CYS A 13 -4.87 -7.00 4.64
N VAL A 14 -5.40 -7.91 5.43
CA VAL A 14 -6.40 -7.60 6.48
C VAL A 14 -5.99 -8.22 7.80
N GLY A 15 -5.91 -7.38 8.82
CA GLY A 15 -5.64 -7.78 10.20
C GLY A 15 -6.85 -7.55 11.12
N ILE A 16 -6.84 -8.24 12.25
CA ILE A 16 -7.82 -8.05 13.33
C ILE A 16 -7.07 -7.86 14.64
N ALA A 17 -7.40 -6.78 15.34
CA ALA A 17 -6.85 -6.48 16.65
C ALA A 17 -7.92 -5.90 17.58
N PRO A 18 -7.77 -6.05 18.90
CA PRO A 18 -8.59 -5.31 19.87
C PRO A 18 -8.40 -3.79 19.68
N VAL A 19 -9.48 -3.01 19.75
CA VAL A 19 -9.42 -1.55 19.54
C VAL A 19 -8.40 -0.86 20.49
N GLY A 20 -8.30 -1.34 21.73
CA GLY A 20 -7.36 -0.79 22.73
C GLY A 20 -5.89 -1.17 22.51
N SER A 21 -5.57 -2.04 21.55
CA SER A 21 -4.19 -2.44 21.21
C SER A 21 -3.70 -1.86 19.89
N LEU A 22 -4.44 -0.93 19.30
CA LEU A 22 -4.03 -0.23 18.08
C LEU A 22 -2.98 0.82 18.40
N VAL A 23 -1.86 0.77 17.71
CA VAL A 23 -0.80 1.78 17.75
C VAL A 23 -0.84 2.58 16.46
N GLY A 24 -0.89 3.90 16.57
CA GLY A 24 -0.89 4.79 15.41
C GLY A 24 0.53 5.08 14.91
N ALA A 25 0.62 5.93 13.90
CA ALA A 25 1.87 6.44 13.37
C ALA A 25 1.95 7.95 13.70
N THR A 26 2.39 8.27 14.90
CA THR A 26 2.50 9.66 15.41
C THR A 26 3.71 9.82 16.32
N THR A 27 4.33 10.98 16.33
CA THR A 27 5.48 11.28 17.19
C THR A 27 5.11 11.49 18.66
N GLY A 28 3.83 11.69 18.99
CA GLY A 28 3.39 12.00 20.35
C GLY A 28 3.87 13.35 20.89
N GLY A 29 4.88 13.98 20.28
CA GLY A 29 5.43 15.29 20.65
C GLY A 29 6.92 15.42 20.36
N PRO A 30 7.50 16.62 20.59
CA PRO A 30 8.94 16.85 20.43
C PRO A 30 9.76 15.95 21.36
N GLY A 31 10.91 15.47 20.86
CA GLY A 31 11.81 14.57 21.57
C GLY A 31 11.55 13.09 21.32
N ALA A 32 10.47 12.69 20.65
CA ALA A 32 10.28 11.32 20.20
C ALA A 32 11.41 10.93 19.23
N VAL A 33 11.96 9.73 19.39
CA VAL A 33 13.12 9.26 18.65
C VAL A 33 12.68 8.45 17.44
N PHE A 34 13.16 8.79 16.24
CA PHE A 34 12.97 8.01 15.03
C PHE A 34 14.02 6.89 14.98
N MET A 35 13.56 5.66 15.03
CA MET A 35 14.41 4.48 14.92
C MET A 35 13.94 3.64 13.73
N VAL A 36 14.81 3.48 12.73
CA VAL A 36 14.57 2.53 11.65
C VAL A 36 14.91 1.12 12.11
N VAL A 37 14.05 0.16 11.77
CA VAL A 37 14.20 -1.25 12.15
C VAL A 37 13.93 -2.15 10.96
N GLY A 38 14.63 -3.27 10.85
CA GLY A 38 14.44 -4.26 9.80
C GLY A 38 15.62 -4.36 8.83
N ALA A 39 15.35 -4.33 7.53
CA ALA A 39 16.36 -4.45 6.48
C ALA A 39 17.27 -3.21 6.36
N ASP A 40 18.49 -3.43 5.88
CA ASP A 40 19.37 -2.33 5.46
C ASP A 40 18.83 -1.67 4.17
N THR A 41 19.01 -0.36 4.06
CA THR A 41 18.52 0.45 2.96
C THR A 41 19.38 0.28 1.70
N GLY A 42 18.77 0.02 0.57
CA GLY A 42 19.38 -0.01 -0.77
C GLY A 42 18.70 0.96 -1.73
N LYS A 43 19.14 0.96 -2.98
CA LYS A 43 18.54 1.76 -4.07
C LYS A 43 17.34 1.00 -4.68
N ASP A 44 16.26 0.85 -3.91
CA ASP A 44 15.06 0.13 -4.33
C ASP A 44 13.88 1.09 -4.43
N GLY A 45 13.04 0.88 -5.43
CA GLY A 45 11.78 1.61 -5.59
C GLY A 45 11.95 3.11 -5.87
N LEU A 46 13.14 3.58 -6.13
CA LEU A 46 13.40 4.99 -6.46
C LEU A 46 12.55 5.40 -7.67
N HIS A 47 11.62 6.34 -7.46
CA HIS A 47 10.59 6.73 -8.44
C HIS A 47 9.63 5.60 -8.83
N GLY A 48 9.44 4.59 -7.99
CA GLY A 48 8.60 3.42 -8.25
C GLY A 48 7.16 3.77 -8.58
N ALA A 49 6.54 4.72 -7.87
CA ALA A 49 5.19 5.18 -8.14
C ALA A 49 5.05 5.81 -9.54
N THR A 50 6.03 6.60 -9.98
CA THR A 50 6.06 7.16 -11.34
C THR A 50 6.27 6.06 -12.38
N PHE A 51 7.17 5.11 -12.10
CA PHE A 51 7.44 3.98 -12.99
C PHE A 51 6.20 3.07 -13.16
N ALA A 52 5.45 2.84 -12.10
CA ALA A 52 4.21 2.04 -12.15
C ALA A 52 3.09 2.68 -12.99
N SER A 53 3.17 3.99 -13.24
CA SER A 53 2.17 4.74 -14.02
C SER A 53 2.49 4.84 -15.52
N VAL A 54 3.61 4.30 -15.98
CA VAL A 54 4.02 4.35 -17.40
C VAL A 54 3.90 2.97 -18.07
N GLU A 55 3.73 2.94 -19.39
CA GLU A 55 3.77 1.70 -20.15
C GLU A 55 5.17 1.08 -20.15
N LEU A 56 5.23 -0.23 -19.89
CA LEU A 56 6.48 -0.98 -19.89
C LEU A 56 6.96 -1.24 -21.33
N ASN A 57 8.23 -0.99 -21.58
CA ASN A 57 8.90 -1.23 -22.86
C ASN A 57 10.35 -1.70 -22.65
N GLU A 58 11.09 -1.97 -23.73
CA GLU A 58 12.47 -2.46 -23.65
C GLU A 58 13.42 -1.52 -22.88
N ALA A 59 13.18 -0.19 -22.93
CA ALA A 59 13.95 0.77 -22.15
C ALA A 59 13.62 0.74 -20.63
N SER A 60 12.60 0.03 -20.23
CA SER A 60 12.25 -0.12 -18.79
C SER A 60 13.30 -0.93 -18.02
N GLU A 61 14.13 -1.73 -18.69
CA GLU A 61 15.23 -2.48 -18.03
C GLU A 61 16.29 -1.54 -17.42
N GLU A 62 16.49 -0.36 -17.99
CA GLU A 62 17.45 0.65 -17.46
C GLU A 62 16.96 1.27 -16.14
N ARG A 63 15.69 1.06 -15.78
CA ARG A 63 15.04 1.57 -14.57
C ARG A 63 14.93 0.54 -13.44
N ARG A 64 15.85 -0.43 -13.38
CA ARG A 64 15.89 -1.45 -12.31
C ARG A 64 15.82 -0.89 -10.89
N PRO A 65 16.40 0.29 -10.56
CA PRO A 65 16.25 0.88 -9.23
C PRO A 65 14.81 1.23 -8.84
N ALA A 66 13.87 1.29 -9.82
CA ALA A 66 12.45 1.47 -9.54
C ALA A 66 11.74 0.17 -9.06
N VAL A 67 12.41 -0.99 -9.13
CA VAL A 67 11.86 -2.28 -8.70
C VAL A 67 12.21 -2.53 -7.24
N GLN A 68 11.21 -2.98 -6.49
CA GLN A 68 11.37 -3.44 -5.11
C GLN A 68 11.64 -4.94 -5.08
N VAL A 69 12.46 -5.38 -4.13
CA VAL A 69 12.77 -6.81 -3.92
C VAL A 69 12.39 -7.19 -2.50
N GLY A 70 11.43 -8.10 -2.36
CA GLY A 70 10.96 -8.59 -1.06
C GLY A 70 11.78 -9.76 -0.54
N ASN A 71 11.89 -9.86 0.79
CA ASN A 71 12.48 -10.99 1.52
C ASN A 71 11.45 -11.55 2.52
N PRO A 72 10.66 -12.59 2.13
CA PRO A 72 9.60 -13.13 2.99
C PRO A 72 10.09 -13.68 4.34
N PHE A 73 11.33 -14.12 4.43
CA PHE A 73 11.90 -14.59 5.69
C PHE A 73 12.15 -13.41 6.65
N LEU A 74 12.76 -12.33 6.15
CA LEU A 74 13.01 -11.13 6.95
C LEU A 74 11.70 -10.46 7.35
N GLU A 75 10.72 -10.42 6.43
CA GLU A 75 9.37 -9.93 6.72
C GLU A 75 8.72 -10.68 7.88
N LYS A 76 8.87 -12.01 7.91
CA LYS A 76 8.35 -12.83 9.03
C LYS A 76 9.00 -12.42 10.37
N LEU A 77 10.30 -12.22 10.41
CA LEU A 77 11.01 -11.80 11.61
C LEU A 77 10.57 -10.39 12.05
N LEU A 78 10.49 -9.45 11.09
CA LEU A 78 10.07 -8.09 11.35
C LEU A 78 8.63 -8.03 11.88
N MET A 79 7.71 -8.79 11.29
CA MET A 79 6.33 -8.88 11.74
C MET A 79 6.23 -9.40 13.18
N GLU A 80 6.95 -10.47 13.53
CA GLU A 80 6.93 -11.01 14.89
C GLU A 80 7.51 -10.02 15.90
N ALA A 81 8.62 -9.35 15.57
CA ALA A 81 9.23 -8.34 16.43
C ALA A 81 8.30 -7.13 16.65
N CYS A 82 7.67 -6.63 15.58
CA CYS A 82 6.73 -5.52 15.67
C CYS A 82 5.46 -5.90 16.47
N VAL A 83 4.93 -7.09 16.26
CA VAL A 83 3.78 -7.60 17.03
C VAL A 83 4.15 -7.73 18.51
N GLN A 84 5.33 -8.26 18.84
CA GLN A 84 5.82 -8.33 20.21
C GLN A 84 5.95 -6.94 20.83
N LEU A 85 6.56 -5.98 20.11
CA LEU A 85 6.69 -4.60 20.57
C LEU A 85 5.32 -3.98 20.91
N VAL A 86 4.36 -4.12 20.02
CA VAL A 86 3.02 -3.53 20.19
C VAL A 86 2.21 -4.23 21.28
N GLN A 87 2.29 -5.55 21.39
CA GLN A 87 1.48 -6.31 22.36
C GLN A 87 2.05 -6.28 23.78
N GLU A 88 3.37 -6.30 23.92
CA GLU A 88 4.02 -6.45 25.23
C GLU A 88 4.61 -5.12 25.75
N HIS A 89 4.94 -4.18 24.84
CA HIS A 89 5.75 -3.00 25.14
C HIS A 89 5.26 -1.73 24.43
N SER A 90 3.95 -1.58 24.24
CA SER A 90 3.37 -0.37 23.60
C SER A 90 3.66 0.91 24.38
N ASP A 91 4.02 0.82 25.65
CA ASP A 91 4.44 1.93 26.50
C ASP A 91 5.84 2.49 26.14
N TRP A 92 6.65 1.77 25.37
CA TRP A 92 7.97 2.21 24.89
C TRP A 92 7.92 3.08 23.66
N ILE A 93 6.80 3.07 22.95
CA ILE A 93 6.66 3.77 21.67
C ILE A 93 5.49 4.75 21.66
N GLU A 94 5.59 5.77 20.82
CA GLU A 94 4.50 6.67 20.47
C GLU A 94 3.78 6.23 19.22
N GLY A 95 4.50 5.54 18.31
CA GLY A 95 3.96 5.08 17.05
C GLY A 95 4.85 4.08 16.35
N LEU A 96 4.29 3.49 15.27
CA LEU A 96 4.98 2.57 14.38
C LEU A 96 4.47 2.81 12.96
N GLN A 97 5.36 2.97 11.99
CA GLN A 97 5.04 3.24 10.59
C GLN A 97 5.89 2.40 9.65
N ASP A 98 5.28 1.85 8.62
CA ASP A 98 6.02 1.18 7.55
C ASP A 98 6.72 2.20 6.63
N CYS A 99 7.82 1.74 6.00
CA CYS A 99 8.51 2.50 4.97
C CYS A 99 7.97 2.09 3.58
N GLY A 100 6.74 2.46 3.28
CA GLY A 100 6.09 2.22 1.99
C GLY A 100 6.55 3.18 0.89
N ALA A 101 5.61 3.72 0.12
CA ALA A 101 5.89 4.69 -0.94
C ALA A 101 6.67 5.91 -0.42
N ALA A 102 7.71 6.31 -1.15
CA ALA A 102 8.67 7.36 -0.77
C ALA A 102 9.44 7.07 0.54
N GLY A 103 9.44 5.82 1.01
CA GLY A 103 10.32 5.31 2.06
C GLY A 103 10.31 6.11 3.36
N LEU A 104 11.51 6.54 3.80
CA LEU A 104 11.65 7.31 5.05
C LEU A 104 11.02 8.70 4.96
N THR A 105 10.91 9.28 3.77
CA THR A 105 10.27 10.59 3.60
C THR A 105 8.83 10.54 4.05
N SER A 106 8.00 9.67 3.48
CA SER A 106 6.59 9.57 3.89
C SER A 106 6.46 9.08 5.32
N ALA A 107 7.16 8.01 5.69
CA ALA A 107 7.06 7.41 7.01
C ALA A 107 7.34 8.40 8.15
N CYS A 108 8.42 9.18 8.03
CA CYS A 108 8.81 10.10 9.09
C CYS A 108 8.04 11.42 9.06
N VAL A 109 7.86 12.01 7.87
CA VAL A 109 7.18 13.32 7.74
C VAL A 109 5.71 13.23 8.09
N GLU A 110 5.01 12.20 7.63
CA GLU A 110 3.59 12.02 7.98
C GLU A 110 3.40 11.72 9.48
N SER A 111 4.32 10.98 10.09
CA SER A 111 4.28 10.74 11.54
C SER A 111 4.50 12.01 12.33
N ALA A 112 5.40 12.89 11.88
CA ALA A 112 5.62 14.20 12.47
C ALA A 112 4.40 15.10 12.29
N ALA A 113 3.80 15.16 11.10
CA ALA A 113 2.59 15.90 10.83
C ALA A 113 1.44 15.49 11.75
N ARG A 114 1.19 14.18 11.87
CA ARG A 114 0.15 13.64 12.77
C ARG A 114 0.40 13.99 14.25
N GLY A 115 1.67 14.10 14.64
CA GLY A 115 2.09 14.50 15.99
C GLY A 115 2.17 16.01 16.20
N GLY A 116 1.96 16.83 15.17
CA GLY A 116 2.09 18.29 15.24
C GLY A 116 3.53 18.74 15.51
N THR A 117 4.54 18.01 15.02
CA THR A 117 5.96 18.26 15.25
C THR A 117 6.71 18.52 13.94
N GLY A 118 7.91 19.09 14.03
CA GLY A 118 8.94 18.93 13.03
C GLY A 118 9.77 17.66 13.26
N LEU A 119 10.81 17.47 12.47
CA LEU A 119 11.75 16.37 12.62
C LEU A 119 13.16 16.77 12.15
N ARG A 120 14.17 16.12 12.72
CA ARG A 120 15.55 16.20 12.27
C ARG A 120 16.06 14.78 12.07
N LEU A 121 16.36 14.44 10.82
CA LEU A 121 16.86 13.11 10.44
C LEU A 121 18.30 13.22 9.96
N ASP A 122 19.12 12.24 10.36
CA ASP A 122 20.48 12.05 9.90
C ASP A 122 20.53 10.85 8.97
N THR A 123 20.69 11.11 7.67
CA THR A 123 20.77 10.04 6.68
C THR A 123 22.05 9.22 6.81
N ASP A 124 23.11 9.75 7.42
CA ASP A 124 24.36 9.01 7.64
C ASP A 124 24.20 7.91 8.69
N ALA A 125 23.22 8.06 9.60
CA ALA A 125 22.88 7.06 10.60
C ALA A 125 22.03 5.89 10.06
N VAL A 126 21.48 6.02 8.86
CA VAL A 126 20.64 4.98 8.25
C VAL A 126 21.51 3.81 7.78
N PRO A 127 21.27 2.56 8.23
CA PRO A 127 21.97 1.39 7.75
C PRO A 127 21.78 1.19 6.24
N ARG A 128 22.89 1.03 5.51
CA ARG A 128 22.90 0.92 4.04
C ARG A 128 23.58 -0.37 3.60
N ARG A 129 22.96 -1.09 2.66
CA ARG A 129 23.59 -2.24 2.00
C ARG A 129 24.37 -1.88 0.74
N GLU A 130 24.25 -0.63 0.27
CA GLU A 130 24.91 -0.13 -0.93
C GLU A 130 25.76 1.11 -0.63
N ALA A 131 26.95 1.16 -1.22
CA ALA A 131 27.80 2.33 -1.13
C ALA A 131 27.35 3.46 -2.09
N GLY A 132 27.68 4.70 -1.75
CA GLY A 132 27.42 5.84 -2.64
C GLY A 132 25.96 6.26 -2.77
N MET A 133 25.12 5.90 -1.79
CA MET A 133 23.78 6.45 -1.68
C MET A 133 23.84 7.89 -1.20
N THR A 134 23.20 8.79 -1.94
CA THR A 134 23.00 10.17 -1.53
C THR A 134 21.93 10.30 -0.45
N PRO A 135 21.85 11.42 0.29
CA PRO A 135 20.73 11.68 1.21
C PRO A 135 19.37 11.55 0.51
N TYR A 136 19.26 11.97 -0.73
CA TYR A 136 18.05 11.82 -1.55
C TYR A 136 17.69 10.34 -1.78
N ASP A 137 18.67 9.50 -2.17
CA ASP A 137 18.47 8.07 -2.35
C ASP A 137 17.99 7.40 -1.06
N VAL A 138 18.59 7.77 0.08
CA VAL A 138 18.25 7.22 1.40
C VAL A 138 16.83 7.56 1.81
N MET A 139 16.42 8.83 1.63
CA MET A 139 15.10 9.31 2.02
C MET A 139 13.97 8.75 1.15
N LEU A 140 14.22 8.52 -0.14
CA LEU A 140 13.21 8.05 -1.10
C LEU A 140 13.27 6.56 -1.38
N SER A 141 14.27 5.85 -0.85
CA SER A 141 14.35 4.40 -1.02
C SER A 141 13.12 3.71 -0.45
N GLU A 142 12.54 2.80 -1.23
CA GLU A 142 11.41 1.95 -0.85
C GLU A 142 11.87 0.51 -0.54
N SER A 143 13.09 0.33 -0.04
CA SER A 143 13.56 -0.99 0.39
C SER A 143 12.54 -1.64 1.31
N GLN A 144 12.17 -2.86 0.97
CA GLN A 144 11.15 -3.62 1.69
C GLN A 144 11.65 -4.06 3.07
N GLU A 145 10.75 -4.54 3.91
CA GLU A 145 10.98 -5.06 5.25
C GLU A 145 11.66 -4.03 6.18
N ARG A 146 11.21 -2.76 6.11
CA ARG A 146 11.62 -1.70 7.04
C ARG A 146 10.41 -1.05 7.71
N MET A 147 10.56 -0.76 9.00
CA MET A 147 9.61 0.05 9.78
C MET A 147 10.35 1.21 10.46
N VAL A 148 9.62 2.26 10.76
CA VAL A 148 10.07 3.32 11.66
C VAL A 148 9.31 3.20 12.97
N ALA A 149 10.03 2.90 14.04
CA ALA A 149 9.52 2.98 15.40
C ALA A 149 9.73 4.40 15.94
N LEU A 150 8.66 5.00 16.44
CA LEU A 150 8.68 6.31 17.11
C LEU A 150 8.81 6.05 18.61
N VAL A 151 10.03 6.05 19.09
CA VAL A 151 10.39 5.58 20.41
C VAL A 151 10.32 6.71 21.41
N LYS A 152 9.75 6.44 22.58
CA LYS A 152 9.76 7.40 23.70
C LYS A 152 11.18 7.55 24.25
N PRO A 153 11.61 8.78 24.58
CA PRO A 153 12.93 9.01 25.14
C PRO A 153 13.22 8.11 26.35
N GLY A 154 14.36 7.40 26.30
CA GLY A 154 14.81 6.51 27.34
C GLY A 154 14.51 5.02 27.09
N HIS A 155 13.73 4.67 26.06
CA HIS A 155 13.42 3.30 25.69
C HIS A 155 14.14 2.81 24.42
N GLU A 156 15.08 3.60 23.87
CA GLU A 156 15.80 3.29 22.63
C GLU A 156 16.56 1.97 22.75
N GLU A 157 17.21 1.76 23.88
CA GLU A 157 17.99 0.55 24.14
C GLU A 157 17.08 -0.69 24.37
N ASP A 158 15.92 -0.49 24.95
CA ASP A 158 14.94 -1.56 25.16
C ASP A 158 14.38 -2.04 23.83
N VAL A 159 14.00 -1.11 22.95
CA VAL A 159 13.54 -1.40 21.59
C VAL A 159 14.65 -2.06 20.78
N ARG A 160 15.88 -1.54 20.82
CA ARG A 160 17.04 -2.12 20.14
C ARG A 160 17.23 -3.60 20.53
N LYS A 161 17.25 -3.91 21.84
CA LYS A 161 17.41 -5.28 22.35
C LYS A 161 16.27 -6.21 21.94
N LEU A 162 15.05 -5.69 21.82
CA LEU A 162 13.92 -6.48 21.34
C LEU A 162 14.16 -6.93 19.90
N PHE A 163 14.49 -6.00 18.99
CA PHE A 163 14.73 -6.33 17.58
C PHE A 163 16.00 -7.17 17.37
N GLU A 164 17.06 -6.92 18.12
CA GLU A 164 18.28 -7.76 18.07
C GLU A 164 18.03 -9.24 18.41
N ARG A 165 17.08 -9.55 19.29
CA ARG A 165 16.69 -10.94 19.56
C ARG A 165 16.08 -11.64 18.33
N TRP A 166 15.54 -10.86 17.40
CA TRP A 166 15.02 -11.30 16.13
C TRP A 166 16.04 -11.17 14.97
N GLU A 167 17.31 -10.90 15.32
CA GLU A 167 18.40 -10.72 14.34
C GLU A 167 18.14 -9.59 13.33
N LEU A 168 17.41 -8.55 13.75
CA LEU A 168 17.03 -7.40 12.92
C LEU A 168 17.94 -6.21 13.22
N THR A 169 18.33 -5.47 12.18
CA THR A 169 19.08 -4.22 12.29
C THR A 169 18.19 -3.12 12.89
N THR A 170 18.78 -2.27 13.72
CA THR A 170 18.13 -1.07 14.25
C THR A 170 19.10 0.09 14.24
N ALA A 171 18.60 1.30 13.96
CA ALA A 171 19.39 2.52 14.08
C ALA A 171 18.52 3.71 14.47
N ILE A 172 19.01 4.53 15.39
CA ILE A 172 18.45 5.86 15.65
C ILE A 172 18.84 6.75 14.50
N ILE A 173 17.87 7.31 13.80
CA ILE A 173 18.06 8.15 12.63
C ILE A 173 17.70 9.62 12.86
N GLY A 174 17.13 9.95 14.01
CA GLY A 174 16.76 11.33 14.33
C GLY A 174 15.75 11.46 15.45
N GLU A 175 15.20 12.65 15.57
CA GLU A 175 14.27 13.03 16.63
C GLU A 175 13.18 14.00 16.13
N ALA A 176 12.04 14.02 16.81
CA ALA A 176 10.97 14.98 16.58
C ALA A 176 11.34 16.33 17.20
N THR A 177 11.08 17.42 16.47
CA THR A 177 11.40 18.81 16.89
C THR A 177 10.13 19.64 17.11
N ALA A 178 10.29 20.81 17.73
CA ALA A 178 9.16 21.71 17.98
C ALA A 178 8.99 22.80 16.90
N ASP A 179 9.83 22.82 15.86
CA ASP A 179 9.91 23.92 14.91
C ASP A 179 9.04 23.74 13.65
N GLY A 180 8.39 22.59 13.49
CA GLY A 180 7.52 22.29 12.33
C GLY A 180 8.26 22.04 11.02
N LEU A 181 9.59 21.93 11.05
CA LEU A 181 10.41 21.73 9.85
C LEU A 181 10.87 20.27 9.72
N THR A 182 10.92 19.81 8.49
CA THR A 182 11.63 18.59 8.08
C THR A 182 13.07 18.97 7.79
N ARG A 183 13.98 18.63 8.71
CA ARG A 183 15.41 18.86 8.55
C ARG A 183 16.14 17.58 8.23
N ILE A 184 16.85 17.54 7.13
CA ILE A 184 17.63 16.38 6.70
C ILE A 184 19.11 16.74 6.78
N ILE A 185 19.85 15.88 7.48
CA ILE A 185 21.32 15.96 7.60
C ILE A 185 21.92 14.88 6.71
N GLY A 186 22.94 15.24 5.96
CA GLY A 186 23.74 14.34 5.15
C GLY A 186 25.18 14.85 5.07
N ASP A 187 26.15 13.95 5.16
CA ASP A 187 27.57 14.26 5.22
C ASP A 187 27.91 15.29 6.33
N GLY A 188 27.15 15.25 7.44
CA GLY A 188 27.31 16.15 8.57
C GLY A 188 26.76 17.57 8.38
N GLU A 189 26.13 17.87 7.25
CA GLU A 189 25.53 19.19 6.93
C GLU A 189 24.02 19.09 6.78
N GLU A 190 23.29 20.19 7.03
CA GLU A 190 21.86 20.29 6.75
C GLU A 190 21.67 20.47 5.22
N VAL A 191 21.16 19.42 4.56
CA VAL A 191 20.95 19.39 3.12
C VAL A 191 19.53 19.75 2.70
N ALA A 192 18.59 19.74 3.63
CA ALA A 192 17.22 20.19 3.41
C ALA A 192 16.56 20.71 4.72
N ALA A 193 15.75 21.75 4.58
CA ALA A 193 14.87 22.26 5.62
C ALA A 193 13.55 22.69 4.96
N ILE A 194 12.48 21.91 5.12
CA ILE A 194 11.21 22.08 4.43
C ILE A 194 10.09 22.02 5.48
N ASP A 195 9.09 22.85 5.33
CA ASP A 195 7.92 22.82 6.21
C ASP A 195 7.18 21.47 6.10
N VAL A 196 6.84 20.88 7.25
CA VAL A 196 6.13 19.58 7.31
C VAL A 196 4.76 19.70 6.62
N ASP A 197 4.04 20.79 6.82
CA ASP A 197 2.70 20.99 6.24
C ASP A 197 2.78 21.13 4.71
N LEU A 198 3.87 21.68 4.18
CA LEU A 198 4.08 21.76 2.73
C LEU A 198 4.26 20.36 2.10
N LEU A 199 4.93 19.46 2.81
CA LEU A 199 5.15 18.08 2.32
C LEU A 199 3.92 17.19 2.45
N THR A 200 3.07 17.43 3.45
CA THR A 200 1.90 16.59 3.75
C THR A 200 0.59 17.14 3.22
N GLY A 201 0.52 18.45 2.96
CA GLY A 201 -0.64 19.16 2.45
C GLY A 201 -0.29 20.00 1.23
N PRO A 202 0.23 19.42 0.12
CA PRO A 202 0.58 20.19 -1.05
C PRO A 202 -0.64 20.94 -1.61
N PRO A 203 -0.46 22.13 -2.23
CA PRO A 203 -1.56 22.84 -2.85
C PRO A 203 -2.21 21.99 -3.92
N SER A 204 -3.54 21.90 -3.86
CA SER A 204 -4.33 21.24 -4.89
C SER A 204 -4.59 22.21 -6.06
N TYR A 205 -4.66 21.66 -7.25
CA TYR A 205 -5.16 22.39 -8.42
C TYR A 205 -6.37 21.66 -8.99
N GLU A 206 -7.31 22.44 -9.54
CA GLU A 206 -8.46 21.90 -10.25
C GLU A 206 -8.20 22.08 -11.74
N GLY A 207 -8.07 20.97 -12.47
CA GLY A 207 -8.03 20.96 -13.93
C GLY A 207 -9.42 21.12 -14.53
N GLU A 208 -9.53 21.68 -15.73
CA GLU A 208 -10.79 21.66 -16.47
C GLU A 208 -11.14 20.21 -16.84
N ALA A 209 -12.36 19.79 -16.44
CA ALA A 209 -12.89 18.50 -16.86
C ALA A 209 -13.38 18.61 -18.30
N TRP A 210 -12.92 17.73 -19.17
CA TRP A 210 -13.41 17.60 -20.55
C TRP A 210 -13.80 16.15 -20.83
N GLN A 211 -14.69 15.96 -21.78
CA GLN A 211 -15.11 14.64 -22.23
C GLN A 211 -14.73 14.47 -23.70
N ASP A 212 -14.06 13.37 -24.03
CA ASP A 212 -13.76 13.00 -25.41
C ASP A 212 -15.07 12.86 -26.21
N GLU A 213 -15.10 13.40 -27.45
CA GLU A 213 -16.26 13.29 -28.33
C GLU A 213 -16.65 11.84 -28.64
N ALA A 214 -15.68 10.93 -28.74
CA ALA A 214 -15.92 9.50 -28.92
C ALA A 214 -16.63 8.89 -27.71
N ASP A 215 -16.20 9.22 -26.50
CA ASP A 215 -16.84 8.74 -25.26
C ASP A 215 -18.23 9.37 -25.08
N ALA A 216 -18.41 10.63 -25.45
CA ALA A 216 -19.72 11.28 -25.48
C ALA A 216 -20.68 10.65 -26.53
N ALA A 217 -20.14 10.17 -27.64
CA ALA A 217 -20.92 9.44 -28.65
C ALA A 217 -21.34 8.05 -28.13
N LEU A 218 -20.42 7.34 -27.40
CA LEU A 218 -20.73 6.05 -26.77
C LEU A 218 -21.81 6.18 -25.68
N ALA A 219 -21.83 7.28 -24.94
CA ALA A 219 -22.88 7.54 -23.96
C ALA A 219 -24.29 7.69 -24.58
N ARG A 220 -24.38 7.99 -25.87
CA ARG A 220 -25.63 8.10 -26.65
C ARG A 220 -25.96 6.83 -27.44
N PHE A 221 -25.15 5.75 -27.28
CA PHE A 221 -25.37 4.49 -27.96
C PHE A 221 -26.75 3.89 -27.63
N ASP A 222 -27.51 3.53 -28.65
CA ASP A 222 -28.82 2.89 -28.50
C ASP A 222 -28.64 1.34 -28.46
N PRO A 223 -28.82 0.68 -27.31
CA PRO A 223 -28.71 -0.77 -27.22
C PRO A 223 -29.65 -1.54 -28.15
N SER A 224 -30.78 -0.95 -28.57
CA SER A 224 -31.74 -1.62 -29.44
C SER A 224 -31.21 -1.83 -30.88
N THR A 225 -30.10 -1.17 -31.22
CA THR A 225 -29.41 -1.33 -32.52
C THR A 225 -28.51 -2.58 -32.55
N VAL A 226 -28.28 -3.22 -31.42
CA VAL A 226 -27.50 -4.47 -31.35
C VAL A 226 -28.37 -5.61 -31.88
N PRO A 227 -27.89 -6.38 -32.90
CA PRO A 227 -28.64 -7.51 -33.42
C PRO A 227 -28.87 -8.59 -32.31
N ASP A 228 -30.05 -9.20 -32.36
CA ASP A 228 -30.33 -10.35 -31.52
C ASP A 228 -29.37 -11.51 -31.82
N VAL A 229 -29.07 -12.28 -30.77
CA VAL A 229 -28.21 -13.45 -30.86
C VAL A 229 -28.96 -14.55 -31.61
N ALA A 230 -28.47 -14.95 -32.79
CA ALA A 230 -29.12 -15.99 -33.61
C ALA A 230 -29.09 -17.38 -32.98
N ASP A 231 -28.01 -17.72 -32.27
CA ASP A 231 -27.85 -18.99 -31.53
C ASP A 231 -27.34 -18.71 -30.12
N ALA A 232 -28.27 -18.75 -29.15
CA ALA A 232 -27.96 -18.49 -27.74
C ALA A 232 -26.99 -19.52 -27.13
N ASN A 233 -27.05 -20.79 -27.56
CA ASN A 233 -26.15 -21.84 -27.08
C ASN A 233 -24.72 -21.59 -27.54
N ALA A 234 -24.52 -21.28 -28.82
CA ALA A 234 -23.21 -20.94 -29.36
C ALA A 234 -22.65 -19.66 -28.72
N ALA A 235 -23.50 -18.66 -28.46
CA ALA A 235 -23.10 -17.44 -27.78
C ALA A 235 -22.65 -17.71 -26.33
N LEU A 236 -23.41 -18.52 -25.58
CA LEU A 236 -23.05 -18.94 -24.21
C LEU A 236 -21.70 -19.65 -24.19
N LEU A 237 -21.48 -20.61 -25.07
CA LEU A 237 -20.19 -21.33 -25.14
C LEU A 237 -19.03 -20.40 -25.46
N ARG A 238 -19.22 -19.43 -26.36
CA ARG A 238 -18.19 -18.43 -26.65
C ARG A 238 -17.92 -17.51 -25.47
N LEU A 239 -18.95 -17.10 -24.72
CA LEU A 239 -18.79 -16.28 -23.51
C LEU A 239 -18.01 -17.05 -22.44
N LEU A 240 -18.37 -18.31 -22.17
CA LEU A 240 -17.69 -19.15 -21.20
C LEU A 240 -16.22 -19.42 -21.57
N ALA A 241 -15.88 -19.41 -22.86
CA ALA A 241 -14.51 -19.56 -23.35
C ALA A 241 -13.73 -18.24 -23.41
N ALA A 242 -14.40 -17.08 -23.25
CA ALA A 242 -13.74 -15.79 -23.34
C ALA A 242 -12.74 -15.60 -22.17
N PRO A 243 -11.51 -15.08 -22.41
CA PRO A 243 -10.48 -14.96 -21.39
C PRO A 243 -10.90 -14.20 -20.14
N ASN A 244 -11.81 -13.23 -20.27
CA ASN A 244 -12.32 -12.44 -19.15
C ASN A 244 -13.38 -13.18 -18.29
N ILE A 245 -13.98 -14.27 -18.80
CA ILE A 245 -15.08 -15.00 -18.18
C ILE A 245 -14.70 -16.43 -17.83
N ALA A 246 -13.82 -17.05 -18.63
CA ALA A 246 -13.36 -18.42 -18.44
C ALA A 246 -12.84 -18.67 -17.02
N ASP A 247 -12.92 -19.91 -16.57
CA ASP A 247 -12.41 -20.36 -15.27
C ASP A 247 -10.95 -19.93 -15.05
N LYS A 248 -10.65 -19.42 -13.86
CA LYS A 248 -9.33 -18.95 -13.41
C LYS A 248 -8.70 -19.87 -12.37
N SER A 249 -9.24 -21.07 -12.17
CA SER A 249 -8.76 -22.01 -11.16
C SER A 249 -7.27 -22.35 -11.33
N TRP A 250 -6.75 -22.37 -12.57
CA TRP A 250 -5.34 -22.59 -12.84
C TRP A 250 -4.41 -21.54 -12.18
N VAL A 251 -4.89 -20.31 -12.00
CA VAL A 251 -4.15 -19.24 -11.28
C VAL A 251 -4.13 -19.54 -9.79
N THR A 252 -5.32 -19.76 -9.21
CA THR A 252 -5.47 -19.92 -7.77
C THR A 252 -4.89 -21.24 -7.26
N GLN A 253 -4.88 -22.30 -8.07
CA GLN A 253 -4.30 -23.61 -7.72
C GLN A 253 -2.76 -23.60 -7.61
N GLN A 254 -2.08 -22.55 -8.04
CA GLN A 254 -0.63 -22.42 -7.90
C GLN A 254 -0.21 -22.06 -6.47
N TYR A 255 -1.14 -21.66 -5.61
CA TYR A 255 -0.89 -21.19 -4.26
C TYR A 255 -1.70 -22.00 -3.24
N ASP A 256 -1.19 -22.07 -2.01
CA ASP A 256 -1.97 -22.61 -0.90
C ASP A 256 -3.01 -21.58 -0.45
N GLN A 257 -4.24 -21.81 -0.84
CA GLN A 257 -5.39 -20.96 -0.52
C GLN A 257 -5.86 -21.13 0.93
N GLN A 258 -5.33 -22.08 1.66
CA GLN A 258 -5.77 -22.46 3.00
C GLN A 258 -4.67 -22.32 4.05
N VAL A 259 -3.62 -21.57 3.77
CA VAL A 259 -2.58 -21.24 4.75
C VAL A 259 -3.22 -20.78 6.05
N LEU A 260 -2.69 -21.26 7.19
CA LEU A 260 -3.24 -21.06 8.53
C LEU A 260 -4.66 -21.62 8.74
N THR A 261 -5.26 -22.33 7.77
CA THR A 261 -6.57 -22.99 7.86
C THR A 261 -7.75 -22.06 8.22
N ASN A 262 -7.68 -20.81 7.83
CA ASN A 262 -8.73 -19.83 8.08
C ASN A 262 -9.79 -19.76 6.97
N THR A 263 -9.46 -20.24 5.77
CA THR A 263 -10.35 -20.13 4.60
C THR A 263 -11.61 -20.99 4.78
N VAL A 264 -12.77 -20.34 4.64
CA VAL A 264 -14.10 -20.97 4.67
C VAL A 264 -14.66 -21.06 3.26
N VAL A 265 -14.52 -19.99 2.47
CA VAL A 265 -14.94 -19.93 1.06
C VAL A 265 -13.69 -19.67 0.23
N VAL A 266 -13.37 -20.64 -0.62
CA VAL A 266 -12.18 -20.62 -1.50
C VAL A 266 -12.42 -19.75 -2.74
N PRO A 267 -11.36 -19.41 -3.50
CA PRO A 267 -11.48 -18.72 -4.79
C PRO A 267 -12.47 -19.39 -5.74
N GLY A 268 -13.17 -18.60 -6.54
CA GLY A 268 -14.22 -19.02 -7.45
C GLY A 268 -15.64 -18.69 -6.97
N SER A 269 -15.77 -18.13 -5.75
CA SER A 269 -17.00 -17.53 -5.25
C SER A 269 -16.97 -16.00 -5.39
N ASP A 270 -18.09 -15.34 -5.04
CA ASP A 270 -18.23 -13.87 -5.13
C ASP A 270 -17.26 -13.12 -4.20
N ALA A 271 -16.98 -13.70 -3.02
CA ALA A 271 -16.02 -13.15 -2.06
C ALA A 271 -15.29 -14.27 -1.32
N GLY A 272 -14.04 -14.01 -0.92
CA GLY A 272 -13.31 -14.86 0.00
C GLY A 272 -13.85 -14.71 1.42
N VAL A 273 -14.01 -15.83 2.14
CA VAL A 273 -14.48 -15.82 3.53
C VAL A 273 -13.46 -16.50 4.43
N LEU A 274 -13.00 -15.78 5.45
CA LEU A 274 -12.00 -16.23 6.41
C LEU A 274 -12.62 -16.31 7.81
N ARG A 275 -12.48 -17.44 8.49
CA ARG A 275 -12.91 -17.59 9.90
C ARG A 275 -11.95 -16.85 10.84
N ILE A 276 -12.49 -16.33 11.93
CA ILE A 276 -11.73 -15.81 13.04
C ILE A 276 -11.64 -16.95 14.08
N LYS A 277 -10.44 -17.56 14.19
CA LYS A 277 -10.22 -18.70 15.10
C LYS A 277 -10.62 -18.37 16.53
N GLY A 278 -11.15 -19.37 17.24
CA GLY A 278 -11.64 -19.21 18.61
C GLY A 278 -13.00 -18.49 18.72
N THR A 279 -13.63 -18.14 17.59
CA THR A 279 -14.94 -17.47 17.56
C THR A 279 -15.89 -18.15 16.58
N GLN A 280 -17.18 -17.74 16.60
CA GLN A 280 -18.17 -18.09 15.58
C GLN A 280 -18.29 -17.00 14.48
N ARG A 281 -17.25 -16.17 14.31
CA ARG A 281 -17.25 -15.05 13.37
C ARG A 281 -16.34 -15.35 12.18
N ALA A 282 -16.66 -14.68 11.07
CA ALA A 282 -15.86 -14.68 9.86
C ALA A 282 -15.84 -13.27 9.26
N ILE A 283 -14.89 -13.00 8.40
CA ILE A 283 -14.83 -11.81 7.56
C ILE A 283 -14.93 -12.22 6.09
N ALA A 284 -15.66 -11.45 5.30
CA ALA A 284 -15.74 -11.60 3.85
C ALA A 284 -15.10 -10.41 3.17
N LEU A 285 -14.34 -10.67 2.12
CA LEU A 285 -13.51 -9.70 1.41
C LEU A 285 -13.62 -9.94 -0.09
N CYS A 286 -13.76 -8.87 -0.86
CA CYS A 286 -13.62 -8.91 -2.32
C CYS A 286 -12.93 -7.66 -2.84
N THR A 287 -12.45 -7.73 -4.05
CA THR A 287 -11.90 -6.60 -4.81
C THR A 287 -12.65 -6.49 -6.12
N ASP A 288 -13.10 -5.29 -6.47
CA ASP A 288 -13.86 -5.02 -7.67
C ASP A 288 -13.40 -3.71 -8.32
N GLY A 289 -13.58 -3.64 -9.64
CA GLY A 289 -13.29 -2.43 -10.39
C GLY A 289 -13.56 -2.62 -11.88
N ASN A 290 -13.96 -1.53 -12.56
CA ASN A 290 -14.19 -1.52 -14.00
C ASN A 290 -13.70 -0.20 -14.59
N GLY A 291 -12.43 -0.17 -15.03
CA GLY A 291 -11.82 1.02 -15.60
C GLY A 291 -12.54 1.56 -16.84
N ARG A 292 -13.19 0.72 -17.66
CA ARG A 292 -13.97 1.15 -18.82
C ARG A 292 -15.24 1.90 -18.42
N ALA A 293 -15.96 1.40 -17.40
CA ALA A 293 -17.15 2.08 -16.89
C ALA A 293 -16.81 3.43 -16.27
N VAL A 294 -15.66 3.47 -15.53
CA VAL A 294 -15.15 4.72 -14.92
C VAL A 294 -14.72 5.73 -16.00
N ARG A 295 -14.04 5.28 -17.07
CA ARG A 295 -13.68 6.16 -18.20
C ARG A 295 -14.91 6.82 -18.84
N LEU A 296 -15.97 6.05 -19.09
CA LEU A 296 -17.21 6.57 -19.70
C LEU A 296 -17.96 7.53 -18.79
N ASN A 297 -17.99 7.25 -17.50
CA ASN A 297 -18.61 8.10 -16.49
C ASN A 297 -17.97 7.80 -15.11
N PRO A 298 -17.04 8.64 -14.63
CA PRO A 298 -16.31 8.39 -13.40
C PRO A 298 -17.21 8.19 -12.18
N HIS A 299 -18.24 9.05 -12.00
CA HIS A 299 -19.17 8.94 -10.88
C HIS A 299 -19.99 7.65 -10.92
N ALA A 300 -20.63 7.37 -12.06
CA ALA A 300 -21.46 6.17 -12.19
C ALA A 300 -20.62 4.89 -12.18
N GLY A 301 -19.42 4.91 -12.78
CA GLY A 301 -18.48 3.79 -12.80
C GLY A 301 -17.98 3.44 -11.41
N ALA A 302 -17.58 4.44 -10.61
CA ALA A 302 -17.16 4.25 -9.23
C ALA A 302 -18.31 3.77 -8.34
N ALA A 303 -19.49 4.38 -8.42
CA ALA A 303 -20.68 3.95 -7.69
C ALA A 303 -21.05 2.50 -8.00
N ARG A 304 -20.93 2.09 -9.28
CA ARG A 304 -21.13 0.71 -9.71
C ARG A 304 -20.12 -0.25 -9.09
N ALA A 305 -18.83 0.09 -9.07
CA ALA A 305 -17.79 -0.74 -8.48
C ALA A 305 -18.03 -0.98 -6.98
N VAL A 306 -18.34 0.07 -6.22
CA VAL A 306 -18.70 -0.04 -4.79
C VAL A 306 -19.93 -0.91 -4.58
N ALA A 307 -20.98 -0.72 -5.41
CA ALA A 307 -22.20 -1.52 -5.31
C ALA A 307 -21.96 -2.99 -5.68
N GLU A 308 -21.06 -3.28 -6.62
CA GLU A 308 -20.67 -4.64 -7.02
C GLU A 308 -19.93 -5.33 -5.88
N ALA A 309 -18.89 -4.69 -5.31
CA ALA A 309 -18.17 -5.19 -4.16
C ALA A 309 -19.10 -5.48 -2.95
N ALA A 310 -20.01 -4.57 -2.66
CA ALA A 310 -20.97 -4.77 -1.58
C ALA A 310 -21.91 -5.97 -1.83
N ARG A 311 -22.38 -6.16 -3.07
CA ARG A 311 -23.19 -7.33 -3.45
C ARG A 311 -22.42 -8.63 -3.33
N ASN A 312 -21.16 -8.64 -3.79
CA ASN A 312 -20.32 -9.82 -3.74
C ASN A 312 -20.10 -10.28 -2.29
N VAL A 313 -19.81 -9.35 -1.39
CA VAL A 313 -19.74 -9.64 0.06
C VAL A 313 -21.09 -10.16 0.58
N ALA A 314 -22.21 -9.54 0.19
CA ALA A 314 -23.55 -9.94 0.65
C ALA A 314 -23.96 -11.33 0.15
N CYS A 315 -23.53 -11.75 -1.05
CA CYS A 315 -23.79 -13.08 -1.60
C CYS A 315 -23.19 -14.22 -0.74
N THR A 316 -22.15 -13.95 0.05
CA THR A 316 -21.62 -14.92 1.01
C THR A 316 -22.38 -14.96 2.35
N GLY A 317 -23.43 -14.16 2.51
CA GLY A 317 -24.18 -13.99 3.76
C GLY A 317 -23.57 -12.97 4.73
N ALA A 318 -22.50 -12.31 4.36
CA ALA A 318 -21.87 -11.27 5.17
C ALA A 318 -22.51 -9.89 4.94
N ARG A 319 -22.37 -9.01 5.93
CA ARG A 319 -22.81 -7.61 5.85
C ARG A 319 -21.62 -6.74 5.42
N PRO A 320 -21.70 -5.97 4.33
CA PRO A 320 -20.69 -4.96 3.99
C PRO A 320 -20.57 -3.92 5.10
N LEU A 321 -19.35 -3.65 5.56
CA LEU A 321 -19.08 -2.75 6.69
C LEU A 321 -18.24 -1.56 6.31
N ALA A 322 -17.26 -1.76 5.45
CA ALA A 322 -16.30 -0.75 5.04
C ALA A 322 -15.79 -1.02 3.63
N VAL A 323 -15.21 -0.01 3.02
CA VAL A 323 -14.50 -0.08 1.76
C VAL A 323 -13.16 0.64 1.93
N THR A 324 -12.14 0.14 1.27
CA THR A 324 -10.89 0.87 1.00
C THR A 324 -10.80 1.07 -0.50
N ASP A 325 -10.18 2.14 -0.91
CA ASP A 325 -9.94 2.42 -2.31
C ASP A 325 -8.44 2.24 -2.65
N CYS A 326 -8.21 1.64 -3.82
CA CYS A 326 -6.92 1.59 -4.47
C CYS A 326 -7.19 2.02 -5.91
N LEU A 327 -7.12 3.34 -6.15
CA LEU A 327 -7.60 3.95 -7.38
C LEU A 327 -6.64 3.67 -8.54
N ASN A 328 -7.10 2.88 -9.51
CA ASN A 328 -6.35 2.53 -10.70
C ASN A 328 -7.21 2.83 -11.93
N PHE A 329 -7.28 4.08 -12.29
CA PHE A 329 -8.05 4.59 -13.41
C PHE A 329 -7.12 5.21 -14.47
N GLY A 330 -7.69 5.59 -15.63
CA GLY A 330 -6.95 6.33 -16.64
C GLY A 330 -6.45 7.68 -16.10
N ASN A 331 -5.38 8.18 -16.71
CA ASN A 331 -4.87 9.52 -16.41
C ASN A 331 -5.99 10.56 -16.64
N PRO A 332 -6.25 11.47 -15.71
CA PRO A 332 -7.23 12.53 -15.86
C PRO A 332 -6.81 13.62 -16.86
N GLU A 333 -5.52 13.66 -17.28
CA GLU A 333 -4.96 14.62 -18.24
C GLU A 333 -5.02 14.11 -19.69
#